data_a3d764d19eafc310feef0e90e1069e92
#
_entry.id   a3d764d19eafc310feef0e90e1069e92
#
_cell.length_a   1.000
_cell.length_b   1.000
_cell.length_c   1.000
_cell.angle_alpha   90.00
_cell.angle_beta   90.00
_cell.angle_gamma   90.00
#
_symmetry.space_group_name_H-M   'P 1'
#
loop_
_entity.id
_entity.type
_entity.pdbx_description
1 polymer ?
#
loop_
_entity_poly.entity_id
_entity_poly.type
_entity_poly.pdbx_seq_one_letter_code
_entity_poly.pdbx_strand_id
1 'polypeptide(L)'
;MRKQGKKGAATQTARYTSVNRTFRIESVSDSKLNAISQERNVAVNVLVNKAISRYVDWEVHAEKFGFISVSPSTMSKLMSYLTEEQAREMGKWWAENSIIGLIVFWFKKLDFETLLKAIELLGSEYGRIFTHKFSIDDDGNYTIILRHGRGLKTSYFYEEAAKSLFTHLGIKDMKSSTTDDQVVINVPRPPTPEA
;
A
#
# COMPACT_ATOMS: atom_id res chain seq x y z
N MET A 1 -31.69 39.15 -1.63
CA MET A 1 -30.92 38.03 -1.09
C MET A 1 -30.62 37.02 -2.20
N ARG A 2 -29.38 37.04 -2.73
CA ARG A 2 -28.92 36.08 -3.78
C ARG A 2 -28.19 34.93 -3.10
N LYS A 3 -28.71 33.69 -3.28
CA LYS A 3 -28.02 32.45 -2.86
C LYS A 3 -26.88 32.17 -3.83
N GLN A 4 -25.64 32.22 -3.35
CA GLN A 4 -24.49 31.71 -4.07
C GLN A 4 -24.45 30.19 -3.94
N GLY A 5 -24.52 29.48 -5.08
CA GLY A 5 -24.38 28.04 -5.16
C GLY A 5 -22.92 27.64 -4.98
N LYS A 6 -22.65 26.71 -4.06
CA LYS A 6 -21.37 26.01 -3.92
C LYS A 6 -21.10 25.21 -5.20
N LYS A 7 -20.07 25.57 -5.96
CA LYS A 7 -19.49 24.75 -7.02
C LYS A 7 -18.74 23.58 -6.34
N GLY A 8 -19.27 22.37 -6.47
CA GLY A 8 -18.55 21.16 -6.10
C GLY A 8 -17.31 20.99 -6.98
N ALA A 9 -16.18 20.72 -6.37
CA ALA A 9 -14.96 20.33 -7.06
C ALA A 9 -15.21 18.99 -7.78
N ALA A 10 -15.23 19.01 -9.10
CA ALA A 10 -15.33 17.81 -9.91
C ALA A 10 -13.99 17.07 -9.84
N THR A 11 -13.99 15.91 -9.21
CA THR A 11 -12.89 14.94 -9.27
C THR A 11 -12.70 14.55 -10.74
N GLN A 12 -11.59 14.95 -11.35
CA GLN A 12 -11.21 14.52 -12.68
C GLN A 12 -10.89 13.02 -12.64
N THR A 13 -11.88 12.18 -12.91
CA THR A 13 -11.67 10.76 -13.18
C THR A 13 -10.86 10.65 -14.47
N ALA A 14 -9.63 10.18 -14.36
CA ALA A 14 -8.81 9.85 -15.52
C ALA A 14 -9.60 8.88 -16.42
N ARG A 15 -9.93 9.31 -17.65
CA ARG A 15 -10.58 8.44 -18.65
C ARG A 15 -9.56 7.42 -19.12
N TYR A 16 -9.63 6.21 -18.57
CA TYR A 16 -8.88 5.08 -19.11
C TYR A 16 -9.47 4.73 -20.49
N THR A 17 -8.71 4.96 -21.55
CA THR A 17 -9.06 4.48 -22.88
C THR A 17 -8.71 3.01 -22.99
N SER A 18 -9.69 2.15 -23.31
CA SER A 18 -9.44 0.72 -23.53
C SER A 18 -8.92 0.48 -24.95
N VAL A 19 -8.00 -0.47 -25.08
CA VAL A 19 -7.45 -0.93 -26.37
C VAL A 19 -7.75 -2.42 -26.51
N ASN A 20 -8.26 -2.84 -27.68
CA ASN A 20 -8.47 -4.26 -27.95
C ASN A 20 -7.16 -4.93 -28.37
N ARG A 21 -6.85 -6.08 -27.74
CA ARG A 21 -5.72 -6.94 -28.09
C ARG A 21 -6.20 -8.39 -28.16
N THR A 22 -5.70 -9.15 -29.12
CA THR A 22 -5.98 -10.57 -29.27
C THR A 22 -4.75 -11.39 -28.92
N PHE A 23 -4.91 -12.40 -28.05
CA PHE A 23 -3.85 -13.31 -27.68
C PHE A 23 -4.34 -14.76 -27.87
N ARG A 24 -3.42 -15.68 -28.07
CA ARG A 24 -3.67 -17.11 -27.87
C ARG A 24 -3.36 -17.46 -26.44
N ILE A 25 -4.27 -18.16 -25.77
CA ILE A 25 -4.12 -18.66 -24.42
C ILE A 25 -4.12 -20.19 -24.50
N GLU A 26 -3.24 -20.83 -23.75
CA GLU A 26 -3.23 -22.30 -23.64
C GLU A 26 -4.56 -22.80 -23.04
N SER A 27 -5.09 -23.90 -23.56
CA SER A 27 -6.39 -24.45 -23.13
C SER A 27 -6.48 -24.73 -21.63
N VAL A 28 -5.37 -25.15 -21.02
CA VAL A 28 -5.28 -25.38 -19.57
C VAL A 28 -5.46 -24.07 -18.78
N SER A 29 -4.84 -23.01 -19.24
CA SER A 29 -4.95 -21.67 -18.61
C SER A 29 -6.35 -21.09 -18.80
N ASP A 30 -6.93 -21.25 -20.00
CA ASP A 30 -8.30 -20.82 -20.28
C ASP A 30 -9.33 -21.54 -19.38
N SER A 31 -9.21 -22.87 -19.24
CA SER A 31 -10.08 -23.65 -18.37
C SER A 31 -10.01 -23.18 -16.91
N LYS A 32 -8.80 -22.89 -16.41
CA LYS A 32 -8.61 -22.34 -15.06
C LYS A 32 -9.21 -20.94 -14.91
N LEU A 33 -9.03 -20.06 -15.89
CA LEU A 33 -9.63 -18.72 -15.88
C LEU A 33 -11.15 -18.78 -15.85
N ASN A 34 -11.75 -19.68 -16.64
CA ASN A 34 -13.20 -19.90 -16.64
C ASN A 34 -13.71 -20.40 -15.27
N ALA A 35 -13.02 -21.34 -14.65
CA ALA A 35 -13.37 -21.84 -13.32
C ALA A 35 -13.31 -20.71 -12.26
N ILE A 36 -12.23 -19.91 -12.24
CA ILE A 36 -12.09 -18.78 -11.33
C ILE A 36 -13.17 -17.70 -11.61
N SER A 37 -13.48 -17.47 -12.87
CA SER A 37 -14.54 -16.53 -13.30
C SER A 37 -15.89 -16.91 -12.71
N GLN A 38 -16.25 -18.19 -12.78
CA GLN A 38 -17.48 -18.72 -12.20
C GLN A 38 -17.48 -18.65 -10.67
N GLU A 39 -16.40 -19.11 -10.03
CA GLU A 39 -16.25 -19.10 -8.55
C GLU A 39 -16.39 -17.67 -7.97
N ARG A 40 -15.78 -16.69 -8.64
CA ARG A 40 -15.77 -15.29 -8.16
C ARG A 40 -16.89 -14.43 -8.73
N ASN A 41 -17.73 -14.97 -9.58
CA ASN A 41 -18.79 -14.25 -10.31
C ASN A 41 -18.28 -12.96 -10.99
N VAL A 42 -17.15 -13.05 -11.71
CA VAL A 42 -16.55 -11.96 -12.47
C VAL A 42 -16.21 -12.42 -13.88
N ALA A 43 -16.32 -11.54 -14.88
CA ALA A 43 -16.00 -11.90 -16.27
C ALA A 43 -14.50 -12.26 -16.43
N VAL A 44 -14.19 -13.23 -17.29
CA VAL A 44 -12.81 -13.64 -17.63
C VAL A 44 -11.95 -12.44 -18.01
N ASN A 45 -12.49 -11.49 -18.78
CA ASN A 45 -11.79 -10.28 -19.19
C ASN A 45 -11.33 -9.42 -18.00
N VAL A 46 -12.08 -9.37 -16.90
CA VAL A 46 -11.69 -8.68 -15.66
C VAL A 46 -10.48 -9.37 -15.03
N LEU A 47 -10.46 -10.71 -15.01
CA LEU A 47 -9.33 -11.48 -14.48
C LEU A 47 -8.07 -11.27 -15.31
N VAL A 48 -8.19 -11.31 -16.65
CA VAL A 48 -7.07 -11.08 -17.58
C VAL A 48 -6.51 -9.68 -17.42
N ASN A 49 -7.37 -8.65 -17.42
CA ASN A 49 -6.91 -7.26 -17.23
C ASN A 49 -6.20 -7.09 -15.89
N LYS A 50 -6.74 -7.68 -14.81
CA LYS A 50 -6.09 -7.64 -13.49
C LYS A 50 -4.73 -8.32 -13.49
N ALA A 51 -4.59 -9.46 -14.19
CA ALA A 51 -3.32 -10.16 -14.31
C ALA A 51 -2.29 -9.34 -15.10
N ILE A 52 -2.72 -8.72 -16.21
CA ILE A 52 -1.85 -7.84 -17.01
C ILE A 52 -1.40 -6.62 -16.20
N SER A 53 -2.32 -5.92 -15.53
CA SER A 53 -1.97 -4.77 -14.69
C SER A 53 -0.99 -5.18 -13.60
N ARG A 54 -1.25 -6.29 -12.90
CA ARG A 54 -0.32 -6.80 -11.89
C ARG A 54 1.06 -7.09 -12.45
N TYR A 55 1.15 -7.71 -13.62
CA TYR A 55 2.44 -8.01 -14.25
C TYR A 55 3.21 -6.74 -14.59
N VAL A 56 2.54 -5.77 -15.27
CA VAL A 56 3.16 -4.53 -15.74
C VAL A 56 3.52 -3.60 -14.58
N ASP A 57 2.62 -3.46 -13.61
CA ASP A 57 2.76 -2.48 -12.52
C ASP A 57 3.57 -3.02 -11.34
N TRP A 58 3.71 -4.34 -11.21
CA TRP A 58 4.37 -4.94 -10.06
C TRP A 58 5.42 -6.00 -10.41
N GLU A 59 5.06 -7.11 -11.07
CA GLU A 59 5.95 -8.29 -11.20
C GLU A 59 7.26 -7.96 -11.91
N VAL A 60 7.20 -7.20 -13.02
CA VAL A 60 8.41 -6.76 -13.76
C VAL A 60 9.38 -5.99 -12.87
N HIS A 61 8.88 -5.23 -11.91
CA HIS A 61 9.70 -4.45 -11.00
C HIS A 61 10.12 -5.30 -9.78
N ALA A 62 9.23 -6.11 -9.26
CA ALA A 62 9.50 -7.00 -8.13
C ALA A 62 10.65 -7.96 -8.43
N GLU A 63 10.70 -8.52 -9.64
CA GLU A 63 11.81 -9.34 -10.11
C GLU A 63 13.15 -8.59 -10.07
N LYS A 64 13.18 -7.32 -10.52
CA LYS A 64 14.41 -6.51 -10.50
C LYS A 64 14.92 -6.22 -9.10
N PHE A 65 14.00 -6.10 -8.13
CA PHE A 65 14.35 -5.89 -6.71
C PHE A 65 14.63 -7.19 -5.96
N GLY A 66 14.45 -8.34 -6.59
CA GLY A 66 14.65 -9.65 -5.96
C GLY A 66 13.63 -9.95 -4.88
N PHE A 67 12.38 -9.47 -5.01
CA PHE A 67 11.32 -9.79 -4.06
C PHE A 67 11.01 -11.27 -4.07
N ILE A 68 10.77 -11.81 -2.89
CA ILE A 68 10.31 -13.18 -2.68
C ILE A 68 8.92 -13.18 -2.04
N SER A 69 8.14 -14.23 -2.28
CA SER A 69 6.85 -14.43 -1.62
C SER A 69 7.04 -15.28 -0.37
N VAL A 70 6.58 -14.77 0.77
CA VAL A 70 6.60 -15.47 2.05
C VAL A 70 5.19 -15.58 2.59
N SER A 71 4.81 -16.74 3.15
CA SER A 71 3.48 -16.91 3.75
C SER A 71 3.32 -16.02 4.99
N PRO A 72 2.10 -15.52 5.29
CA PRO A 72 1.84 -14.73 6.49
C PRO A 72 2.23 -15.47 7.79
N SER A 73 1.99 -16.79 7.85
CA SER A 73 2.35 -17.63 9.01
C SER A 73 3.85 -17.73 9.21
N THR A 74 4.63 -17.91 8.13
CA THR A 74 6.09 -17.91 8.20
C THR A 74 6.61 -16.57 8.69
N MET A 75 6.11 -15.45 8.14
CA MET A 75 6.51 -14.11 8.57
C MET A 75 6.16 -13.87 10.04
N SER A 76 4.95 -14.24 10.48
CA SER A 76 4.52 -14.14 11.88
C SER A 76 5.47 -14.93 12.81
N LYS A 77 5.86 -16.15 12.40
CA LYS A 77 6.78 -16.97 13.18
C LYS A 77 8.18 -16.35 13.26
N LEU A 78 8.70 -15.82 12.14
CA LEU A 78 9.99 -15.12 12.13
C LEU A 78 9.96 -13.90 13.07
N MET A 79 8.93 -13.08 12.98
CA MET A 79 8.76 -11.91 13.85
C MET A 79 8.64 -12.29 15.33
N SER A 80 8.08 -13.45 15.66
CA SER A 80 7.92 -13.90 17.05
C SER A 80 9.25 -14.19 17.78
N TYR A 81 10.33 -14.42 17.05
CA TYR A 81 11.67 -14.62 17.63
C TYR A 81 12.36 -13.31 18.04
N LEU A 82 11.88 -12.18 17.55
CA LEU A 82 12.47 -10.87 17.86
C LEU A 82 12.03 -10.39 19.25
N THR A 83 12.88 -9.62 19.91
CA THR A 83 12.45 -8.75 21.02
C THR A 83 11.68 -7.56 20.47
N GLU A 84 11.04 -6.76 21.33
CA GLU A 84 10.41 -5.50 20.91
C GLU A 84 11.43 -4.55 20.30
N GLU A 85 12.58 -4.37 20.96
CA GLU A 85 13.66 -3.51 20.51
C GLU A 85 14.17 -3.91 19.11
N GLN A 86 14.43 -5.20 18.91
CA GLN A 86 14.85 -5.72 17.58
C GLN A 86 13.78 -5.52 16.50
N ALA A 87 12.50 -5.69 16.83
CA ALA A 87 11.42 -5.45 15.88
C ALA A 87 11.35 -3.96 15.47
N ARG A 88 11.53 -3.04 16.41
CA ARG A 88 11.57 -1.60 16.15
C ARG A 88 12.81 -1.21 15.33
N GLU A 89 13.98 -1.67 15.71
CA GLU A 89 15.22 -1.43 14.97
C GLU A 89 15.11 -1.92 13.52
N MET A 90 14.59 -3.14 13.32
CA MET A 90 14.37 -3.71 12.00
C MET A 90 13.35 -2.88 11.17
N GLY A 91 12.29 -2.36 11.80
CA GLY A 91 11.32 -1.48 11.15
C GLY A 91 11.95 -0.18 10.66
N LYS A 92 12.76 0.46 11.51
CA LYS A 92 13.52 1.67 11.13
C LYS A 92 14.48 1.38 9.99
N TRP A 93 15.30 0.33 10.13
CA TRP A 93 16.26 -0.08 9.10
C TRP A 93 15.57 -0.34 7.76
N TRP A 94 14.45 -1.06 7.77
CA TRP A 94 13.68 -1.37 6.56
C TRP A 94 13.15 -0.12 5.86
N ALA A 95 12.62 0.85 6.61
CA ALA A 95 12.17 2.12 6.08
C ALA A 95 13.31 2.87 5.37
N GLU A 96 14.45 3.02 6.05
CA GLU A 96 15.58 3.84 5.61
C GLU A 96 16.37 3.18 4.46
N ASN A 97 16.54 1.86 4.49
CA ASN A 97 17.41 1.14 3.55
C ASN A 97 16.67 0.45 2.40
N SER A 98 15.34 0.34 2.47
CA SER A 98 14.56 -0.38 1.47
C SER A 98 13.40 0.45 0.92
N ILE A 99 12.51 0.94 1.79
CA ILE A 99 11.22 1.50 1.38
C ILE A 99 11.37 2.87 0.72
N ILE A 100 12.21 3.75 1.25
CA ILE A 100 12.45 5.07 0.64
C ILE A 100 12.92 4.90 -0.80
N GLY A 101 13.93 4.06 -1.02
CA GLY A 101 14.45 3.77 -2.36
C GLY A 101 13.39 3.16 -3.30
N LEU A 102 12.56 2.27 -2.76
CA LEU A 102 11.47 1.65 -3.50
C LEU A 102 10.41 2.68 -3.94
N ILE A 103 9.99 3.56 -3.03
CA ILE A 103 9.01 4.61 -3.35
C ILE A 103 9.55 5.56 -4.40
N VAL A 104 10.80 6.02 -4.27
CA VAL A 104 11.46 6.89 -5.24
C VAL A 104 11.59 6.21 -6.60
N PHE A 105 11.89 4.91 -6.63
CA PHE A 105 11.95 4.16 -7.89
C PHE A 105 10.58 4.12 -8.58
N TRP A 106 9.49 3.81 -7.85
CA TRP A 106 8.14 3.67 -8.40
C TRP A 106 7.52 5.00 -8.80
N PHE A 107 7.58 5.99 -7.90
CA PHE A 107 6.85 7.26 -8.04
C PHE A 107 7.71 8.43 -8.49
N LYS A 108 9.04 8.23 -8.63
CA LYS A 108 10.04 9.25 -9.02
C LYS A 108 10.16 10.43 -8.03
N LYS A 109 9.47 10.37 -6.93
CA LYS A 109 9.51 11.35 -5.83
C LYS A 109 9.12 10.68 -4.53
N LEU A 110 9.47 11.33 -3.42
CA LEU A 110 9.03 10.97 -2.09
C LEU A 110 8.40 12.21 -1.45
N ASP A 111 7.08 12.21 -1.36
CA ASP A 111 6.27 13.19 -0.64
C ASP A 111 5.13 12.47 0.08
N PHE A 112 4.31 13.22 0.82
CA PHE A 112 3.22 12.65 1.59
C PHE A 112 2.21 11.89 0.72
N GLU A 113 1.84 12.43 -0.44
CA GLU A 113 0.91 11.76 -1.36
C GLU A 113 1.47 10.45 -1.92
N THR A 114 2.75 10.45 -2.32
CA THR A 114 3.39 9.24 -2.84
C THR A 114 3.61 8.20 -1.76
N LEU A 115 3.82 8.61 -0.50
CA LEU A 115 3.86 7.69 0.63
C LEU A 115 2.50 7.02 0.85
N LEU A 116 1.38 7.76 0.82
CA LEU A 116 0.04 7.16 0.91
C LEU A 116 -0.24 6.19 -0.25
N LYS A 117 0.12 6.57 -1.47
CA LYS A 117 0.02 5.68 -2.65
C LYS A 117 0.87 4.44 -2.51
N ALA A 118 2.07 4.54 -1.94
CA ALA A 118 2.94 3.40 -1.69
C ALA A 118 2.32 2.44 -0.65
N ILE A 119 1.72 2.96 0.42
CA ILE A 119 0.99 2.16 1.40
C ILE A 119 -0.15 1.40 0.71
N GLU A 120 -0.93 2.07 -0.14
CA GLU A 120 -2.04 1.48 -0.88
C GLU A 120 -1.55 0.43 -1.89
N LEU A 121 -0.70 0.82 -2.84
CA LEU A 121 -0.31 -0.02 -3.98
C LEU A 121 0.75 -1.04 -3.60
N LEU A 122 1.88 -0.59 -3.03
CA LEU A 122 3.03 -1.47 -2.78
C LEU A 122 2.84 -2.30 -1.51
N GLY A 123 2.23 -1.71 -0.47
CA GLY A 123 2.00 -2.40 0.79
C GLY A 123 0.76 -3.30 0.77
N SER A 124 -0.37 -2.78 0.34
CA SER A 124 -1.66 -3.46 0.46
C SER A 124 -2.05 -4.25 -0.79
N GLU A 125 -2.10 -3.61 -1.96
CA GLU A 125 -2.65 -4.26 -3.17
C GLU A 125 -1.71 -5.32 -3.74
N TYR A 126 -0.46 -4.97 -4.01
CA TYR A 126 0.52 -5.86 -4.64
C TYR A 126 1.31 -6.67 -3.61
N GLY A 127 1.89 -6.01 -2.61
CA GLY A 127 2.71 -6.65 -1.59
C GLY A 127 1.92 -7.50 -0.60
N ARG A 128 0.65 -7.17 -0.35
CA ARG A 128 -0.26 -7.88 0.57
C ARG A 128 0.32 -8.05 1.97
N ILE A 129 1.14 -7.08 2.40
CA ILE A 129 1.79 -7.12 3.70
C ILE A 129 0.88 -6.60 4.83
N PHE A 130 -0.17 -5.87 4.48
CA PHE A 130 -1.27 -5.44 5.34
C PHE A 130 -2.48 -5.03 4.50
N THR A 131 -3.64 -4.86 5.12
CA THR A 131 -4.74 -4.04 4.58
C THR A 131 -4.66 -2.66 5.22
N HIS A 132 -5.12 -1.63 4.50
CA HIS A 132 -5.04 -0.25 4.99
C HIS A 132 -6.41 0.44 5.01
N LYS A 133 -6.51 1.48 5.82
CA LYS A 133 -7.62 2.44 5.78
C LYS A 133 -7.07 3.82 6.07
N PHE A 134 -7.52 4.81 5.30
CA PHE A 134 -7.24 6.23 5.53
C PHE A 134 -8.53 6.95 5.91
N SER A 135 -8.42 7.90 6.82
CA SER A 135 -9.45 8.90 7.10
C SER A 135 -8.79 10.25 7.37
N ILE A 136 -9.53 11.32 7.07
CA ILE A 136 -9.09 12.70 7.28
C ILE A 136 -10.16 13.35 8.15
N ASP A 137 -9.75 14.04 9.21
CA ASP A 137 -10.65 14.81 10.06
C ASP A 137 -10.89 16.23 9.51
N ASP A 138 -11.76 17.01 10.19
CA ASP A 138 -12.12 18.37 9.76
C ASP A 138 -10.95 19.34 9.81
N ASP A 139 -9.90 19.07 10.61
CA ASP A 139 -8.68 19.86 10.73
C ASP A 139 -7.62 19.48 9.69
N GLY A 140 -7.89 18.40 8.91
CA GLY A 140 -7.00 17.88 7.88
C GLY A 140 -5.93 16.93 8.39
N ASN A 141 -6.06 16.41 9.63
CA ASN A 141 -5.17 15.39 10.14
C ASN A 141 -5.56 14.02 9.57
N TYR A 142 -4.58 13.18 9.34
CA TYR A 142 -4.77 11.84 8.80
C TYR A 142 -4.75 10.78 9.91
N THR A 143 -5.67 9.83 9.82
CA THR A 143 -5.59 8.57 10.56
C THR A 143 -5.35 7.45 9.55
N ILE A 144 -4.26 6.73 9.73
CA ILE A 144 -3.82 5.62 8.89
C ILE A 144 -3.89 4.35 9.73
N ILE A 145 -4.62 3.36 9.28
CA ILE A 145 -4.74 2.06 9.94
C ILE A 145 -4.13 1.00 9.04
N LEU A 146 -3.13 0.28 9.54
CA LEU A 146 -2.49 -0.85 8.87
C LEU A 146 -2.85 -2.12 9.63
N ARG A 147 -3.63 -3.03 9.01
CA ARG A 147 -4.02 -4.31 9.61
C ARG A 147 -3.24 -5.45 8.98
N HIS A 148 -2.57 -6.24 9.80
CA HIS A 148 -1.71 -7.33 9.33
C HIS A 148 -1.99 -8.70 9.99
N GLY A 149 -2.56 -8.75 11.20
CA GLY A 149 -2.92 -9.98 11.91
C GLY A 149 -1.73 -10.91 12.20
N ARG A 150 -0.52 -10.36 12.46
CA ARG A 150 0.71 -11.15 12.61
C ARG A 150 1.43 -10.97 13.94
N GLY A 151 0.72 -10.49 14.96
CA GLY A 151 1.21 -10.34 16.32
C GLY A 151 1.93 -9.01 16.59
N LEU A 152 2.06 -8.68 17.87
CA LEU A 152 2.50 -7.38 18.36
C LEU A 152 3.90 -6.96 17.87
N LYS A 153 4.80 -7.90 17.66
CA LYS A 153 6.15 -7.61 17.13
C LYS A 153 6.10 -7.05 15.69
N THR A 154 5.16 -7.53 14.89
CA THR A 154 4.91 -6.97 13.55
C THR A 154 4.32 -5.56 13.63
N SER A 155 3.51 -5.28 14.64
CA SER A 155 3.00 -3.91 14.88
C SER A 155 4.13 -2.95 15.25
N TYR A 156 5.03 -3.34 16.14
CA TYR A 156 6.20 -2.52 16.49
C TYR A 156 7.10 -2.24 15.28
N PHE A 157 7.29 -3.25 14.44
CA PHE A 157 8.02 -3.09 13.17
C PHE A 157 7.37 -2.04 12.27
N TYR A 158 6.05 -2.14 12.00
CA TYR A 158 5.37 -1.16 11.14
C TYR A 158 5.22 0.21 11.77
N GLU A 159 5.05 0.27 13.09
CA GLU A 159 5.03 1.54 13.83
C GLU A 159 6.33 2.31 13.62
N GLU A 160 7.46 1.65 13.83
CA GLU A 160 8.76 2.30 13.73
C GLU A 160 9.15 2.61 12.28
N ALA A 161 8.77 1.74 11.33
CA ALA A 161 8.92 2.01 9.90
C ALA A 161 8.12 3.26 9.50
N ALA A 162 6.88 3.40 9.94
CA ALA A 162 6.06 4.57 9.68
C ALA A 162 6.67 5.84 10.31
N LYS A 163 7.12 5.78 11.58
CA LYS A 163 7.80 6.90 12.24
C LYS A 163 9.01 7.37 11.43
N SER A 164 9.84 6.45 10.97
CA SER A 164 11.01 6.78 10.17
C SER A 164 10.63 7.45 8.84
N LEU A 165 9.63 6.90 8.12
CA LEU A 165 9.16 7.45 6.85
C LEU A 165 8.57 8.85 7.00
N PHE A 166 7.68 9.08 7.98
CA PHE A 166 7.08 10.38 8.20
C PHE A 166 8.10 11.41 8.72
N THR A 167 9.04 11.00 9.56
CA THR A 167 10.14 11.86 10.01
C THR A 167 11.01 12.31 8.83
N HIS A 168 11.26 11.40 7.87
CA HIS A 168 11.98 11.73 6.64
C HIS A 168 11.27 12.81 5.80
N LEU A 169 9.93 12.86 5.86
CA LEU A 169 9.11 13.92 5.25
C LEU A 169 8.99 15.18 6.10
N GLY A 170 9.71 15.29 7.21
CA GLY A 170 9.67 16.44 8.12
C GLY A 170 8.48 16.47 9.08
N ILE A 171 7.69 15.39 9.13
CA ILE A 171 6.53 15.26 10.03
C ILE A 171 6.98 14.64 11.34
N LYS A 172 6.96 15.41 12.44
CA LYS A 172 7.55 15.00 13.74
C LYS A 172 6.51 14.65 14.79
N ASP A 173 5.32 15.25 14.76
CA ASP A 173 4.33 15.19 15.86
C ASP A 173 3.26 14.11 15.64
N MET A 174 3.64 12.98 15.04
CA MET A 174 2.70 11.89 14.86
C MET A 174 2.52 11.08 16.14
N LYS A 175 1.31 10.57 16.34
CA LYS A 175 0.96 9.65 17.42
C LYS A 175 0.64 8.28 16.85
N SER A 176 0.95 7.23 17.58
CA SER A 176 0.68 5.87 17.16
C SER A 176 0.17 5.02 18.31
N SER A 177 -0.57 3.98 17.97
CA SER A 177 -0.96 2.90 18.87
C SER A 177 -0.90 1.56 18.15
N THR A 178 -0.55 0.53 18.89
CA THR A 178 -0.33 -0.82 18.36
C THR A 178 -1.17 -1.83 19.11
N THR A 179 -1.67 -2.83 18.39
CA THR A 179 -2.28 -4.05 18.94
C THR A 179 -1.65 -5.26 18.25
N ASP A 180 -2.08 -6.48 18.58
CA ASP A 180 -1.56 -7.71 17.97
C ASP A 180 -1.82 -7.82 16.46
N ASP A 181 -2.80 -7.07 15.95
CA ASP A 181 -3.28 -7.20 14.58
C ASP A 181 -3.15 -5.93 13.73
N GLN A 182 -2.88 -4.77 14.35
CA GLN A 182 -2.86 -3.49 13.64
C GLN A 182 -1.98 -2.42 14.27
N VAL A 183 -1.63 -1.45 13.44
CA VAL A 183 -1.04 -0.16 13.83
C VAL A 183 -1.98 0.96 13.41
N VAL A 184 -2.27 1.87 14.32
CA VAL A 184 -2.99 3.13 14.04
C VAL A 184 -1.98 4.27 14.14
N ILE A 185 -1.91 5.11 13.13
CA ILE A 185 -0.98 6.23 13.02
C ILE A 185 -1.80 7.48 12.77
N ASN A 186 -1.71 8.46 13.68
CA ASN A 186 -2.31 9.77 13.53
C ASN A 186 -1.23 10.76 13.12
N VAL A 187 -1.37 11.30 11.94
CA VAL A 187 -0.42 12.22 11.31
C VAL A 187 -1.06 13.61 11.28
N PRO A 188 -0.43 14.64 11.87
CA PRO A 188 -0.93 16.01 11.75
C PRO A 188 -0.97 16.44 10.28
N ARG A 189 -1.82 17.41 9.99
CA ARG A 189 -1.95 17.96 8.63
C ARG A 189 -0.56 18.22 8.03
N PRO A 190 -0.21 17.57 6.90
CA PRO A 190 1.09 17.81 6.27
C PRO A 190 1.24 19.27 5.87
N PRO A 191 2.45 19.83 5.93
CA PRO A 191 2.70 21.16 5.41
C PRO A 191 2.29 21.21 3.94
N THR A 192 1.57 22.26 3.55
CA THR A 192 1.24 22.48 2.14
C THR A 192 2.57 22.69 1.38
N PRO A 193 2.80 21.99 0.25
CA PRO A 193 3.98 22.27 -0.55
C PRO A 193 4.02 23.75 -0.89
N GLU A 194 5.13 24.41 -0.58
CA GLU A 194 5.36 25.77 -1.06
C GLU A 194 5.32 25.75 -2.60
N ALA A 195 4.50 26.63 -3.17
CA ALA A 195 4.24 26.75 -4.60
C ALA A 195 5.46 27.31 -5.36
#